data_5ba5d1db741aefb1d72166ea705a8f8e
#
_entry.id   5ba5d1db741aefb1d72166ea705a8f8e
#
_cell.length_a   1.000
_cell.length_b   1.000
_cell.length_c   1.000
_cell.angle_alpha   90.00
_cell.angle_beta   90.00
_cell.angle_gamma   90.00
#
_symmetry.space_group_name_H-M   'P 1'
#
loop_
_entity.id
_entity.type
_entity.pdbx_description
1 polymer ?
#
loop_
_entity_poly.entity_id
_entity_poly.type
_entity_poly.pdbx_seq_one_letter_code
_entity_poly.pdbx_strand_id
1 'polypeptide(L)'
;MNLDTYNYKTHESILGFEFYSEGPNGRVKKIVRFSPQHSNGITYFNLTFGDWNENNNQIDDRAITNNQDRNKILATIASIVLDFTSHFPDVIIYAKGSTPARTRLYQISLAVNWQEIDRMLFVYGFRDWNWHHFQKKHTI
;
A
#
# COMPACT_ATOMS: atom_id res chain seq x y z
N MET A 1 -9.70 11.62 -3.11
CA MET A 1 -10.04 10.59 -4.08
C MET A 1 -11.52 10.47 -4.23
N ASN A 2 -11.96 10.18 -5.45
CA ASN A 2 -13.39 10.01 -5.71
C ASN A 2 -13.88 8.59 -5.44
N LEU A 3 -12.99 7.70 -5.03
CA LEU A 3 -13.34 6.33 -4.70
C LEU A 3 -13.69 6.20 -3.23
N ASP A 4 -14.60 5.28 -2.95
CA ASP A 4 -14.97 4.93 -1.59
C ASP A 4 -13.78 4.32 -0.84
N THR A 5 -13.48 4.84 0.34
CA THR A 5 -12.36 4.39 1.16
C THR A 5 -12.83 4.10 2.58
N TYR A 6 -12.07 3.26 3.28
CA TYR A 6 -12.23 3.09 4.72
C TYR A 6 -11.60 4.25 5.46
N ASN A 7 -12.16 4.59 6.62
CA ASN A 7 -11.49 5.48 7.56
C ASN A 7 -10.28 4.76 8.15
N TYR A 8 -9.18 5.48 8.27
CA TYR A 8 -7.95 4.91 8.83
C TYR A 8 -7.36 5.85 9.85
N LYS A 9 -6.52 5.30 10.73
CA LYS A 9 -5.81 6.05 11.75
C LYS A 9 -4.38 5.55 11.89
N THR A 10 -3.52 6.33 12.56
CA THR A 10 -2.15 5.89 12.84
C THR A 10 -2.18 4.72 13.81
N HIS A 11 -1.23 3.79 13.64
CA HIS A 11 -1.02 2.68 14.56
C HIS A 11 -0.01 3.09 15.62
N GLU A 12 -0.31 2.84 16.90
CA GLU A 12 0.46 3.37 18.03
C GLU A 12 1.88 2.79 18.13
N SER A 13 2.07 1.53 17.76
CA SER A 13 3.31 0.81 18.02
C SER A 13 4.27 0.76 16.84
N ILE A 14 3.87 1.26 15.65
CA ILE A 14 4.68 1.20 14.43
C ILE A 14 4.49 2.47 13.62
N LEU A 15 5.41 2.72 12.69
CA LEU A 15 5.23 3.77 11.69
C LEU A 15 4.26 3.25 10.63
N GLY A 16 2.97 3.49 10.83
CA GLY A 16 1.96 2.96 9.94
C GLY A 16 0.56 3.40 10.29
N PHE A 17 -0.38 2.80 9.59
CA PHE A 17 -1.79 3.13 9.67
C PHE A 17 -2.61 1.86 9.77
N GLU A 18 -3.77 1.95 10.39
CA GLU A 18 -4.70 0.84 10.48
C GLU A 18 -6.09 1.23 10.00
N PHE A 19 -6.79 0.26 9.44
CA PHE A 19 -8.21 0.36 9.12
C PHE A 19 -8.85 -1.03 9.22
N TYR A 20 -10.18 -1.07 9.14
CA TYR A 20 -10.89 -2.33 9.22
C TYR A 20 -11.62 -2.62 7.91
N SER A 21 -11.31 -3.78 7.32
CA SER A 21 -12.10 -4.35 6.23
C SER A 21 -13.38 -4.93 6.80
N GLU A 22 -14.51 -4.65 6.19
CA GLU A 22 -15.81 -5.15 6.62
C GLU A 22 -16.54 -5.79 5.44
N GLY A 23 -17.09 -6.98 5.65
CA GLY A 23 -17.78 -7.71 4.59
C GLY A 23 -18.27 -9.08 5.06
N PRO A 24 -18.54 -10.00 4.11
CA PRO A 24 -19.11 -11.31 4.44
C PRO A 24 -18.29 -12.12 5.44
N ASN A 25 -16.99 -11.92 5.49
CA ASN A 25 -16.10 -12.64 6.41
C ASN A 25 -15.79 -11.85 7.68
N GLY A 26 -16.60 -10.84 8.00
CA GLY A 26 -16.52 -10.10 9.24
C GLY A 26 -15.65 -8.87 9.14
N ARG A 27 -15.19 -8.42 10.30
CA ARG A 27 -14.40 -7.22 10.48
C ARG A 27 -12.95 -7.62 10.74
N VAL A 28 -12.05 -7.22 9.85
CA VAL A 28 -10.64 -7.63 9.91
C VAL A 28 -9.75 -6.39 9.93
N LYS A 29 -8.86 -6.30 10.94
CA LYS A 29 -7.91 -5.20 11.03
C LYS A 29 -6.83 -5.36 9.97
N LYS A 30 -6.65 -4.33 9.17
CA LYS A 30 -5.59 -4.22 8.16
C LYS A 30 -4.56 -3.19 8.60
N ILE A 31 -3.30 -3.47 8.29
CA ILE A 31 -2.18 -2.58 8.62
C ILE A 31 -1.42 -2.23 7.34
N VAL A 32 -1.07 -0.96 7.21
CA VAL A 32 -0.10 -0.46 6.23
C VAL A 32 1.09 0.09 7.01
N ARG A 33 2.26 -0.50 6.85
CA ARG A 33 3.45 -0.11 7.59
C ARG A 33 4.52 0.40 6.64
N PHE A 34 5.20 1.47 7.06
CA PHE A 34 6.34 2.05 6.35
C PHE A 34 7.60 1.82 7.18
N SER A 35 8.49 0.95 6.71
CA SER A 35 9.71 0.58 7.43
C SER A 35 10.92 1.25 6.81
N PRO A 36 11.69 2.06 7.56
CA PRO A 36 12.87 2.71 7.00
C PRO A 36 13.96 1.70 6.66
N GLN A 37 14.57 1.87 5.50
CA GLN A 37 15.66 1.05 5.02
C GLN A 37 16.77 1.95 4.48
N HIS A 38 18.02 1.48 4.61
CA HIS A 38 19.17 2.20 4.10
C HIS A 38 19.94 1.30 3.14
N SER A 39 20.26 1.83 1.96
CA SER A 39 21.01 1.10 0.96
C SER A 39 21.82 2.10 0.12
N ASN A 40 23.13 1.89 0.01
CA ASN A 40 24.02 2.73 -0.81
C ASN A 40 23.88 4.24 -0.51
N GLY A 41 23.75 4.58 0.77
CA GLY A 41 23.64 5.97 1.20
C GLY A 41 22.24 6.59 0.98
N ILE A 42 21.29 5.82 0.52
CA ILE A 42 19.91 6.26 0.29
C ILE A 42 18.99 5.65 1.35
N THR A 43 18.15 6.50 1.93
CA THR A 43 17.07 6.05 2.82
C THR A 43 15.77 5.97 2.04
N TYR A 44 15.09 4.84 2.17
CA TYR A 44 13.76 4.65 1.60
C TYR A 44 12.86 3.92 2.60
N PHE A 45 11.57 3.96 2.36
CA PHE A 45 10.60 3.26 3.20
C PHE A 45 10.02 2.08 2.43
N ASN A 46 10.05 0.92 3.05
CA ASN A 46 9.40 -0.27 2.50
C ASN A 46 7.96 -0.32 2.99
N LEU A 47 7.01 -0.40 2.06
CA LEU A 47 5.60 -0.52 2.38
C LEU A 47 5.24 -1.99 2.54
N THR A 48 4.62 -2.33 3.67
CA THR A 48 4.07 -3.66 3.94
C THR A 48 2.58 -3.52 4.24
N PHE A 49 1.77 -4.35 3.63
CA PHE A 49 0.33 -4.38 3.85
C PHE A 49 -0.10 -5.81 4.18
N GLY A 50 -0.98 -5.95 5.17
CA GLY A 50 -1.53 -7.24 5.51
C GLY A 50 -2.53 -7.18 6.66
N ASP A 51 -2.98 -8.34 7.10
CA ASP A 51 -3.87 -8.48 8.23
C ASP A 51 -3.08 -8.42 9.53
N TRP A 52 -3.63 -7.75 10.53
CA TRP A 52 -3.03 -7.74 11.85
C TRP A 52 -3.36 -9.03 12.57
N ASN A 53 -2.33 -9.74 13.01
CA ASN A 53 -2.48 -10.95 13.81
C ASN A 53 -2.27 -10.60 15.29
N GLU A 54 -3.34 -10.58 16.06
CA GLU A 54 -3.29 -10.20 17.47
C GLU A 54 -2.61 -11.25 18.37
N ASN A 55 -2.53 -12.49 17.90
CA ASN A 55 -1.90 -13.56 18.68
C ASN A 55 -0.38 -13.39 18.77
N ASN A 56 0.25 -12.84 17.74
CA ASN A 56 1.69 -12.65 17.72
C ASN A 56 2.11 -11.19 17.47
N ASN A 57 1.15 -10.26 17.41
CA ASN A 57 1.38 -8.83 17.14
C ASN A 57 2.21 -8.58 15.90
N GLN A 58 1.93 -9.31 14.83
CA GLN A 58 2.62 -9.18 13.54
C GLN A 58 1.63 -9.01 12.42
N ILE A 59 2.15 -8.50 11.30
CA ILE A 59 1.38 -8.38 10.06
C ILE A 59 1.51 -9.69 9.29
N ASP A 60 0.36 -10.26 8.94
CA ASP A 60 0.29 -11.37 8.00
C ASP A 60 0.05 -10.80 6.60
N ASP A 61 1.10 -10.69 5.81
CA ASP A 61 1.04 -10.12 4.47
C ASP A 61 0.63 -11.13 3.39
N ARG A 62 0.29 -12.35 3.79
CA ARG A 62 -0.20 -13.41 2.89
C ARG A 62 -1.66 -13.76 3.13
N ALA A 63 -2.26 -13.23 4.20
CA ALA A 63 -3.65 -13.52 4.52
C ALA A 63 -4.58 -13.02 3.43
N ILE A 64 -5.63 -13.79 3.15
CA ILE A 64 -6.68 -13.45 2.21
C ILE A 64 -7.99 -13.43 2.98
N THR A 65 -8.57 -12.24 3.15
CA THR A 65 -9.84 -12.09 3.87
C THR A 65 -11.05 -12.34 2.99
N ASN A 66 -10.96 -11.91 1.74
CA ASN A 66 -12.01 -12.11 0.74
C ASN A 66 -13.35 -11.50 1.15
N ASN A 67 -13.33 -10.26 1.61
CA ASN A 67 -14.53 -9.52 2.06
C ASN A 67 -15.27 -8.79 0.94
N GLN A 68 -14.94 -9.09 -0.32
CA GLN A 68 -15.58 -8.46 -1.49
C GLN A 68 -15.44 -6.94 -1.53
N ASP A 69 -14.37 -6.42 -0.92
CA ASP A 69 -14.11 -5.00 -0.78
C ASP A 69 -12.77 -4.58 -1.38
N ARG A 70 -12.26 -5.34 -2.34
CA ARG A 70 -10.94 -5.16 -2.93
C ARG A 70 -10.69 -3.72 -3.38
N ASN A 71 -11.60 -3.13 -4.13
CA ASN A 71 -11.42 -1.77 -4.65
C ASN A 71 -11.37 -0.75 -3.53
N LYS A 72 -12.18 -0.94 -2.50
CA LYS A 72 -12.19 -0.07 -1.32
C LYS A 72 -10.89 -0.17 -0.55
N ILE A 73 -10.36 -1.38 -0.37
CA ILE A 73 -9.04 -1.60 0.25
C ILE A 73 -7.95 -0.91 -0.55
N LEU A 74 -7.91 -1.10 -1.86
CA LEU A 74 -6.87 -0.52 -2.71
C LEU A 74 -6.93 1.01 -2.72
N ALA A 75 -8.12 1.59 -2.73
CA ALA A 75 -8.30 3.03 -2.63
C ALA A 75 -7.83 3.56 -1.26
N THR A 76 -8.09 2.80 -0.20
CA THR A 76 -7.65 3.17 1.15
C THR A 76 -6.12 3.16 1.24
N ILE A 77 -5.45 2.13 0.72
CA ILE A 77 -3.99 2.06 0.69
C ILE A 77 -3.41 3.25 -0.08
N ALA A 78 -3.98 3.58 -1.23
CA ALA A 78 -3.52 4.73 -2.02
C ALA A 78 -3.68 6.05 -1.25
N SER A 79 -4.79 6.24 -0.54
CA SER A 79 -5.01 7.41 0.31
C SER A 79 -3.97 7.49 1.43
N ILE A 80 -3.64 6.36 2.05
CA ILE A 80 -2.63 6.28 3.10
C ILE A 80 -1.26 6.67 2.57
N VAL A 81 -0.88 6.18 1.38
CA VAL A 81 0.41 6.53 0.76
C VAL A 81 0.47 8.03 0.48
N LEU A 82 -0.58 8.62 -0.05
CA LEU A 82 -0.62 10.07 -0.31
C LEU A 82 -0.56 10.89 0.98
N ASP A 83 -1.23 10.43 2.04
CA ASP A 83 -1.17 11.06 3.35
C ASP A 83 0.26 11.01 3.92
N PHE A 84 0.88 9.83 3.89
CA PHE A 84 2.25 9.67 4.39
C PHE A 84 3.22 10.56 3.62
N THR A 85 3.16 10.59 2.30
CA THR A 85 4.07 11.38 1.49
C THR A 85 3.82 12.88 1.62
N SER A 86 2.63 13.31 1.96
CA SER A 86 2.35 14.73 2.22
C SER A 86 3.08 15.24 3.45
N HIS A 87 3.34 14.38 4.42
CA HIS A 87 4.08 14.72 5.64
C HIS A 87 5.60 14.54 5.49
N PHE A 88 6.03 13.75 4.51
CA PHE A 88 7.44 13.46 4.23
C PHE A 88 7.69 13.60 2.73
N PRO A 89 7.76 14.83 2.20
CA PRO A 89 7.68 15.07 0.74
C PRO A 89 8.85 14.53 -0.07
N ASP A 90 10.02 14.33 0.55
CA ASP A 90 11.20 13.84 -0.16
C ASP A 90 11.46 12.35 0.03
N VAL A 91 10.46 11.63 0.52
CA VAL A 91 10.64 10.20 0.80
C VAL A 91 10.48 9.36 -0.45
N ILE A 92 11.24 8.26 -0.51
CA ILE A 92 11.08 7.21 -1.51
C ILE A 92 10.35 6.05 -0.86
N ILE A 93 9.30 5.56 -1.50
CA ILE A 93 8.55 4.41 -1.03
C ILE A 93 8.74 3.27 -2.02
N TYR A 94 9.15 2.11 -1.51
CA TYR A 94 9.28 0.88 -2.27
C TYR A 94 8.18 -0.08 -1.85
N ALA A 95 7.40 -0.53 -2.82
CA ALA A 95 6.31 -1.47 -2.58
C ALA A 95 6.52 -2.73 -3.41
N LYS A 96 6.71 -3.85 -2.73
CA LYS A 96 6.77 -5.17 -3.35
C LYS A 96 5.96 -6.12 -2.49
N GLY A 97 5.01 -6.82 -3.10
CA GLY A 97 4.25 -7.84 -2.39
C GLY A 97 5.10 -9.04 -2.03
N SER A 98 4.71 -9.75 -0.98
CA SER A 98 5.36 -11.00 -0.57
C SER A 98 5.20 -12.11 -1.61
N THR A 99 4.27 -11.94 -2.54
CA THR A 99 4.04 -12.84 -3.66
C THR A 99 3.83 -12.03 -4.94
N PRO A 100 4.00 -12.63 -6.14
CA PRO A 100 3.65 -11.94 -7.38
C PRO A 100 2.22 -11.42 -7.42
N ALA A 101 1.28 -12.17 -6.85
CA ALA A 101 -0.13 -11.75 -6.78
C ALA A 101 -0.30 -10.48 -5.94
N ARG A 102 0.41 -10.35 -4.82
CA ARG A 102 0.38 -9.14 -3.99
C ARG A 102 1.00 -7.94 -4.70
N THR A 103 2.12 -8.14 -5.38
CA THR A 103 2.73 -7.08 -6.19
C THR A 103 1.76 -6.59 -7.25
N ARG A 104 1.04 -7.51 -7.89
CA ARG A 104 0.02 -7.14 -8.89
C ARG A 104 -1.12 -6.32 -8.28
N LEU A 105 -1.52 -6.61 -7.05
CA LEU A 105 -2.54 -5.82 -6.36
C LEU A 105 -2.09 -4.37 -6.18
N TYR A 106 -0.84 -4.14 -5.81
CA TYR A 106 -0.30 -2.78 -5.71
C TYR A 106 -0.32 -2.08 -7.07
N GLN A 107 0.04 -2.77 -8.14
CA GLN A 107 0.00 -2.22 -9.49
C GLN A 107 -1.43 -1.84 -9.90
N ILE A 108 -2.41 -2.67 -9.56
CA ILE A 108 -3.82 -2.38 -9.83
C ILE A 108 -4.27 -1.15 -9.03
N SER A 109 -3.86 -1.03 -7.77
CA SER A 109 -4.17 0.15 -6.96
C SER A 109 -3.65 1.42 -7.61
N LEU A 110 -2.41 1.40 -8.11
CA LEU A 110 -1.84 2.54 -8.83
C LEU A 110 -2.65 2.88 -10.08
N ALA A 111 -3.03 1.87 -10.85
CA ALA A 111 -3.78 2.08 -12.09
C ALA A 111 -5.16 2.68 -11.83
N VAL A 112 -5.88 2.16 -10.83
CA VAL A 112 -7.24 2.61 -10.50
C VAL A 112 -7.23 4.04 -9.97
N ASN A 113 -6.20 4.42 -9.22
CA ASN A 113 -6.10 5.72 -8.56
C ASN A 113 -5.13 6.66 -9.28
N TRP A 114 -4.79 6.37 -10.54
CA TRP A 114 -3.68 7.01 -11.24
C TRP A 114 -3.81 8.53 -11.35
N GLN A 115 -5.01 9.05 -11.61
CA GLN A 115 -5.19 10.48 -11.79
C GLN A 115 -4.75 11.30 -10.58
N GLU A 116 -4.99 10.78 -9.38
CA GLU A 116 -4.60 11.48 -8.16
C GLU A 116 -3.14 11.22 -7.80
N ILE A 117 -2.69 9.98 -7.96
CA ILE A 117 -1.31 9.60 -7.65
C ILE A 117 -0.33 10.32 -8.55
N ASP A 118 -0.62 10.39 -9.86
CA ASP A 118 0.25 11.03 -10.86
C ASP A 118 0.48 12.51 -10.59
N ARG A 119 -0.46 13.19 -9.96
CA ARG A 119 -0.31 14.60 -9.57
C ARG A 119 0.63 14.82 -8.40
N MET A 120 0.76 13.82 -7.54
CA MET A 120 1.44 13.95 -6.24
C MET A 120 2.79 13.24 -6.21
N LEU A 121 2.97 12.20 -7.01
CA LEU A 121 4.12 11.30 -6.92
C LEU A 121 4.67 11.00 -8.31
N PHE A 122 6.01 10.84 -8.37
CA PHE A 122 6.66 10.19 -9.49
C PHE A 122 6.69 8.69 -9.22
N VAL A 123 6.11 7.89 -10.12
CA VAL A 123 5.98 6.46 -9.93
C VAL A 123 6.82 5.71 -10.97
N TYR A 124 7.62 4.76 -10.48
CA TYR A 124 8.49 3.93 -11.32
C TYR A 124 8.21 2.46 -11.03
N GLY A 125 8.19 1.64 -12.08
CA GLY A 125 8.14 0.19 -11.96
C GLY A 125 9.50 -0.42 -12.29
N PHE A 126 9.87 -1.49 -11.59
CA PHE A 126 11.11 -2.22 -11.87
C PHE A 126 10.80 -3.35 -12.83
N ARG A 127 11.47 -3.33 -13.99
CA ARG A 127 11.29 -4.33 -15.05
C ARG A 127 12.58 -4.43 -15.86
N ASP A 128 12.95 -5.64 -16.23
CA ASP A 128 14.14 -5.90 -17.05
C ASP A 128 15.41 -5.28 -16.43
N TRP A 129 15.55 -5.41 -15.07
CA TRP A 129 16.67 -4.91 -14.29
C TRP A 129 16.82 -3.40 -14.28
N ASN A 130 15.79 -2.65 -14.72
CA ASN A 130 15.78 -1.20 -14.75
C ASN A 130 14.49 -0.62 -14.21
N TRP A 131 14.55 0.61 -13.72
CA TRP A 131 13.39 1.38 -13.33
C TRP A 131 12.83 2.13 -14.53
N HIS A 132 11.53 2.03 -14.73
CA HIS A 132 10.79 2.69 -15.81
C HIS A 132 9.65 3.51 -15.23
N HIS A 133 9.27 4.60 -15.90
CA HIS A 133 8.05 5.30 -15.52
C HIS A 133 6.87 4.32 -15.55
N PHE A 134 6.05 4.37 -14.50
CA PHE A 134 4.87 3.53 -14.43
C PHE A 134 3.88 3.94 -15.51
N GLN A 135 3.34 2.96 -16.22
CA GLN A 135 2.36 3.18 -17.28
C GLN A 135 1.09 2.39 -16.96
N LYS A 136 -0.01 3.10 -16.75
CA LYS A 136 -1.29 2.51 -16.39
C LYS A 136 -1.70 1.38 -17.33
N LYS A 137 -1.52 1.55 -18.63
CA LYS A 137 -1.92 0.56 -19.64
C LYS A 137 -1.17 -0.76 -19.56
N HIS A 138 -0.03 -0.81 -18.89
CA HIS A 138 0.81 -2.00 -18.77
C HIS A 138 0.52 -2.83 -17.53
N THR A 139 -0.41 -2.40 -16.68
CA THR A 139 -0.67 -3.05 -15.40
C THR A 139 -1.97 -3.85 -15.37
N ILE A 140 -2.70 -3.80 -16.45
CA ILE A 140 -4.02 -4.43 -16.51
C ILE A 140 -4.01 -5.62 -17.45
#